data_7a1836986ab5b099bf9016f8e63c390a
#
_entry.id   7a1836986ab5b099bf9016f8e63c390a
#
_cell.length_a   1.000
_cell.length_b   1.000
_cell.length_c   1.000
_cell.angle_alpha   90.00
_cell.angle_beta   90.00
_cell.angle_gamma   90.00
#
_symmetry.space_group_name_H-M   'P 1'
#
loop_
_entity.id
_entity.type
_entity.pdbx_description
1 polymer ?
#
loop_
_entity_poly.entity_id
_entity_poly.type
_entity_poly.pdbx_seq_one_letter_code
_entity_poly.pdbx_strand_id
1 'polypeptide(L)'
;MLYMKVANCTSLLTEEQLENLNKSIQEVPIRSVSQLFKVLSDETRVKIAHALTIEEELCVCDIAELVEASVASASHHLRTLKKHGLAKTRQEGKHIYYSLDDHHVHELIKMAVEHTEELEG
;
A
#
# COMPACT_ATOMS: atom_id res chain seq x y z
N MET A 1 -19.69 -23.91 1.07
CA MET A 1 -19.72 -22.79 2.01
C MET A 1 -21.15 -22.46 2.39
N LEU A 2 -21.38 -22.23 3.67
CA LEU A 2 -22.71 -21.90 4.17
C LEU A 2 -22.94 -20.40 4.12
N TYR A 3 -24.07 -20.01 3.59
CA TYR A 3 -24.49 -18.61 3.59
C TYR A 3 -25.33 -18.35 4.83
N MET A 4 -24.95 -17.35 5.59
CA MET A 4 -25.72 -16.94 6.74
C MET A 4 -26.76 -15.91 6.29
N LYS A 5 -28.02 -16.19 6.60
CA LYS A 5 -29.07 -15.21 6.38
C LYS A 5 -29.11 -14.27 7.57
N VAL A 6 -29.04 -13.01 7.30
CA VAL A 6 -29.29 -11.98 8.30
C VAL A 6 -30.81 -11.89 8.46
N ALA A 7 -31.30 -11.70 9.69
CA ALA A 7 -32.74 -11.58 9.96
C ALA A 7 -33.36 -10.51 9.04
N ASN A 8 -34.45 -10.84 8.39
CA ASN A 8 -35.20 -9.97 7.46
C ASN A 8 -34.39 -9.59 6.19
N CYS A 9 -33.34 -10.34 5.88
CA CYS A 9 -32.57 -10.10 4.69
C CYS A 9 -32.32 -11.40 3.95
N THR A 10 -32.68 -11.42 2.68
CA THR A 10 -32.45 -12.56 1.80
C THR A 10 -31.46 -12.15 0.72
N SER A 11 -30.51 -13.01 0.41
CA SER A 11 -29.56 -12.76 -0.66
C SER A 11 -30.28 -12.58 -2.00
N LEU A 12 -29.87 -11.54 -2.74
CA LEU A 12 -30.40 -11.26 -4.07
C LEU A 12 -29.56 -11.86 -5.18
N LEU A 13 -28.42 -12.45 -4.82
CA LEU A 13 -27.53 -13.08 -5.78
C LEU A 13 -28.00 -14.51 -6.05
N THR A 14 -27.76 -14.97 -7.28
CA THR A 14 -27.98 -16.39 -7.61
C THR A 14 -26.89 -17.23 -6.96
N GLU A 15 -27.11 -18.53 -6.84
CA GLU A 15 -26.10 -19.47 -6.34
C GLU A 15 -24.84 -19.42 -7.20
N GLU A 16 -24.98 -19.30 -8.51
CA GLU A 16 -23.88 -19.20 -9.44
C GLU A 16 -23.03 -17.95 -9.17
N GLN A 17 -23.69 -16.79 -8.95
CA GLN A 17 -23.00 -15.55 -8.63
C GLN A 17 -22.22 -15.68 -7.32
N LEU A 18 -22.83 -16.27 -6.30
CA LEU A 18 -22.21 -16.46 -4.99
C LEU A 18 -21.00 -17.40 -5.10
N GLU A 19 -21.12 -18.48 -5.84
CA GLU A 19 -20.01 -19.41 -6.06
C GLU A 19 -18.85 -18.74 -6.78
N ASN A 20 -19.13 -17.96 -7.82
CA ASN A 20 -18.11 -17.23 -8.57
C ASN A 20 -17.37 -16.23 -7.69
N LEU A 21 -18.10 -15.48 -6.87
CA LEU A 21 -17.50 -14.52 -5.94
C LEU A 21 -16.63 -15.22 -4.89
N ASN A 22 -17.14 -16.29 -4.29
CA ASN A 22 -16.39 -17.07 -3.31
C ASN A 22 -15.11 -17.66 -3.91
N LYS A 23 -15.21 -18.19 -5.12
CA LYS A 23 -14.07 -18.74 -5.84
C LYS A 23 -13.01 -17.66 -6.08
N SER A 24 -13.43 -16.50 -6.56
CA SER A 24 -12.53 -15.36 -6.78
C SER A 24 -11.82 -14.95 -5.48
N ILE A 25 -12.58 -14.84 -4.40
CA ILE A 25 -12.02 -14.47 -3.09
C ILE A 25 -10.96 -15.50 -2.65
N GLN A 26 -11.21 -16.79 -2.86
CA GLN A 26 -10.28 -17.85 -2.48
C GLN A 26 -9.01 -17.87 -3.33
N GLU A 27 -9.12 -17.48 -4.60
CA GLU A 27 -8.00 -17.49 -5.54
C GLU A 27 -7.08 -16.25 -5.42
N VAL A 28 -7.59 -15.16 -4.88
CA VAL A 28 -6.84 -13.92 -4.71
C VAL A 28 -6.08 -13.96 -3.38
N PRO A 29 -4.84 -13.45 -3.32
CA PRO A 29 -4.06 -13.42 -2.07
C PRO A 29 -4.57 -12.33 -1.12
N ILE A 30 -5.78 -12.52 -0.59
CA ILE A 30 -6.48 -11.53 0.25
C ILE A 30 -5.64 -11.09 1.45
N ARG A 31 -5.00 -12.04 2.15
CA ARG A 31 -4.19 -11.71 3.33
C ARG A 31 -3.02 -10.78 2.96
N SER A 32 -2.34 -11.08 1.85
CA SER A 32 -1.22 -10.26 1.39
C SER A 32 -1.68 -8.87 0.98
N VAL A 33 -2.83 -8.76 0.31
CA VAL A 33 -3.43 -7.48 -0.05
C VAL A 33 -3.76 -6.68 1.21
N SER A 34 -4.38 -7.34 2.19
CA SER A 34 -4.72 -6.72 3.48
C SER A 34 -3.47 -6.21 4.21
N GLN A 35 -2.38 -6.99 4.22
CA GLN A 35 -1.10 -6.59 4.81
C GLN A 35 -0.51 -5.35 4.14
N LEU A 36 -0.63 -5.26 2.81
CA LEU A 36 -0.17 -4.11 2.06
C LEU A 36 -0.87 -2.84 2.52
N PHE A 37 -2.20 -2.87 2.62
CA PHE A 37 -2.96 -1.72 3.10
C PHE A 37 -2.65 -1.38 4.55
N LYS A 38 -2.41 -2.39 5.38
CA LYS A 38 -2.04 -2.17 6.77
C LYS A 38 -0.70 -1.43 6.88
N VAL A 39 0.27 -1.80 6.06
CA VAL A 39 1.57 -1.11 6.00
C VAL A 39 1.37 0.35 5.59
N LEU A 40 0.48 0.62 4.65
CA LEU A 40 0.19 1.98 4.19
C LEU A 40 -0.76 2.76 5.09
N SER A 41 -1.23 2.19 6.19
CA SER A 41 -2.08 2.93 7.13
C SER A 41 -1.32 3.87 8.06
N ASP A 42 0.00 3.86 8.02
CA ASP A 42 0.86 4.74 8.81
C ASP A 42 1.13 6.06 8.07
N GLU A 43 0.88 7.19 8.73
CA GLU A 43 1.04 8.51 8.11
C GLU A 43 2.46 8.76 7.60
N THR A 44 3.48 8.36 8.36
CA THR A 44 4.87 8.56 7.95
C THR A 44 5.18 7.78 6.66
N ARG A 45 4.71 6.55 6.58
CA ARG A 45 4.92 5.73 5.38
C ARG A 45 4.13 6.27 4.19
N VAL A 46 2.96 6.85 4.41
CA VAL A 46 2.20 7.52 3.34
C VAL A 46 2.97 8.74 2.83
N LYS A 47 3.53 9.55 3.74
CA LYS A 47 4.37 10.69 3.35
C LYS A 47 5.55 10.27 2.48
N ILE A 48 6.24 9.21 2.88
CA ILE A 48 7.36 8.65 2.13
C ILE A 48 6.91 8.19 0.74
N ALA A 49 5.86 7.40 0.70
CA ALA A 49 5.35 6.85 -0.55
C ALA A 49 4.90 7.97 -1.50
N HIS A 50 4.21 8.98 -0.97
CA HIS A 50 3.80 10.14 -1.76
C HIS A 50 5.00 10.88 -2.34
N ALA A 51 6.02 11.14 -1.52
CA ALA A 51 7.25 11.79 -1.97
C ALA A 51 7.90 11.01 -3.13
N LEU A 52 7.88 9.69 -3.04
CA LEU A 52 8.44 8.81 -4.08
C LEU A 52 7.57 8.72 -5.35
N THR A 53 6.36 9.24 -5.34
CA THR A 53 5.60 9.43 -6.58
C THR A 53 6.04 10.70 -7.32
N ILE A 54 6.66 11.64 -6.61
CA ILE A 54 7.12 12.91 -7.17
C ILE A 54 8.57 12.81 -7.62
N GLU A 55 9.44 12.33 -6.73
CA GLU A 55 10.85 12.08 -7.02
C GLU A 55 11.06 10.59 -7.17
N GLU A 56 11.58 10.16 -8.31
CA GLU A 56 11.74 8.75 -8.63
C GLU A 56 12.58 8.00 -7.60
N GLU A 57 13.64 8.62 -7.10
CA GLU A 57 14.53 8.06 -6.08
C GLU A 57 14.86 9.11 -5.03
N LEU A 58 14.96 8.67 -3.77
CA LEU A 58 15.41 9.52 -2.67
C LEU A 58 16.34 8.72 -1.77
N CYS A 59 17.41 9.35 -1.28
CA CYS A 59 18.28 8.69 -0.32
C CYS A 59 17.66 8.74 1.09
N VAL A 60 18.09 7.83 1.95
CA VAL A 60 17.55 7.69 3.30
C VAL A 60 17.67 9.00 4.09
N CYS A 61 18.78 9.71 3.95
CA CYS A 61 19.01 10.96 4.68
C CYS A 61 17.99 12.03 4.29
N ASP A 62 17.69 12.15 3.01
CA ASP A 62 16.71 13.13 2.54
C ASP A 62 15.29 12.76 2.99
N ILE A 63 14.98 11.47 2.97
CA ILE A 63 13.68 10.99 3.46
C ILE A 63 13.53 11.29 4.95
N ALA A 64 14.57 11.03 5.74
CA ALA A 64 14.56 11.33 7.18
C ALA A 64 14.26 12.81 7.43
N GLU A 65 14.89 13.70 6.68
CA GLU A 65 14.64 15.12 6.78
C GLU A 65 13.22 15.50 6.41
N LEU A 66 12.70 14.94 5.31
CA LEU A 66 11.32 15.19 4.85
C LEU A 66 10.27 14.82 5.89
N VAL A 67 10.46 13.71 6.58
CA VAL A 67 9.46 13.23 7.56
C VAL A 67 9.81 13.63 8.99
N GLU A 68 10.83 14.47 9.15
CA GLU A 68 11.27 14.97 10.45
C GLU A 68 11.56 13.86 11.46
N ALA A 69 12.25 12.82 10.99
CA ALA A 69 12.59 11.65 11.79
C ALA A 69 14.11 11.46 11.81
N SER A 70 14.58 10.60 12.73
CA SER A 70 15.96 10.16 12.70
C SER A 70 16.20 9.26 11.49
N VAL A 71 17.46 9.14 11.07
CA VAL A 71 17.83 8.20 9.99
C VAL A 71 17.43 6.78 10.36
N ALA A 72 17.58 6.40 11.64
CA ALA A 72 17.20 5.07 12.12
C ALA A 72 15.70 4.82 11.96
N SER A 73 14.88 5.79 12.33
CA SER A 73 13.42 5.70 12.20
C SER A 73 12.99 5.63 10.73
N ALA A 74 13.54 6.53 9.91
CA ALA A 74 13.26 6.55 8.48
C ALA A 74 13.66 5.21 7.82
N SER A 75 14.82 4.69 8.18
CA SER A 75 15.30 3.39 7.69
C SER A 75 14.37 2.26 8.08
N HIS A 76 13.81 2.30 9.29
CA HIS A 76 12.85 1.29 9.74
C HIS A 76 11.59 1.30 8.87
N HIS A 77 11.02 2.47 8.64
CA HIS A 77 9.84 2.61 7.78
C HIS A 77 10.11 2.15 6.34
N LEU A 78 11.28 2.51 5.81
CA LEU A 78 11.69 2.13 4.46
C LEU A 78 11.89 0.62 4.33
N ARG A 79 12.50 -0.01 5.33
CA ARG A 79 12.66 -1.47 5.34
C ARG A 79 11.30 -2.18 5.41
N THR A 80 10.35 -1.61 6.14
CA THR A 80 8.99 -2.14 6.21
C THR A 80 8.32 -2.08 4.83
N LEU A 81 8.42 -0.94 4.14
CA LEU A 81 7.91 -0.79 2.78
C LEU A 81 8.54 -1.81 1.82
N LYS A 82 9.85 -1.97 1.90
CA LYS A 82 10.59 -2.93 1.05
C LYS A 82 10.18 -4.37 1.34
N LYS A 83 10.07 -4.72 2.61
CA LYS A 83 9.68 -6.08 3.03
C LYS A 83 8.32 -6.50 2.44
N HIS A 84 7.40 -5.55 2.33
CA HIS A 84 6.06 -5.81 1.81
C HIS A 84 5.90 -5.51 0.31
N GLY A 85 7.03 -5.42 -0.41
CA GLY A 85 7.01 -5.27 -1.85
C GLY A 85 6.57 -3.90 -2.36
N LEU A 86 6.61 -2.87 -1.52
CA LEU A 86 6.18 -1.53 -1.89
C LEU A 86 7.34 -0.64 -2.33
N ALA A 87 8.56 -0.97 -1.91
CA ALA A 87 9.75 -0.20 -2.24
C ALA A 87 10.89 -1.12 -2.65
N LYS A 88 11.82 -0.56 -3.40
CA LYS A 88 13.07 -1.22 -3.79
C LYS A 88 14.23 -0.27 -3.54
N THR A 89 15.44 -0.81 -3.52
CA THR A 89 16.64 -0.05 -3.20
C THR A 89 17.68 -0.14 -4.29
N ARG A 90 18.50 0.88 -4.35
CA ARG A 90 19.73 0.93 -5.13
C ARG A 90 20.80 1.54 -4.25
N GLN A 91 21.98 0.94 -4.24
CA GLN A 91 23.12 1.47 -3.48
C GLN A 91 24.12 2.09 -4.44
N GLU A 92 24.60 3.28 -4.09
CA GLU A 92 25.66 3.96 -4.83
C GLU A 92 26.62 4.56 -3.82
N GLY A 93 27.82 3.97 -3.73
CA GLY A 93 28.79 4.36 -2.72
C GLY A 93 28.24 4.12 -1.32
N LYS A 94 28.20 5.18 -0.53
CA LYS A 94 27.68 5.14 0.85
C LYS A 94 26.18 5.41 0.94
N HIS A 95 25.55 5.76 -0.18
CA HIS A 95 24.15 6.15 -0.20
C HIS A 95 23.24 5.01 -0.64
N ILE A 96 22.14 4.85 0.08
CA ILE A 96 21.08 3.92 -0.29
C ILE A 96 19.90 4.76 -0.75
N TYR A 97 19.47 4.51 -1.98
CA TYR A 97 18.33 5.18 -2.60
C TYR A 97 17.13 4.24 -2.60
N TYR A 98 15.99 4.80 -2.25
CA TYR A 98 14.72 4.09 -2.29
C TYR A 98 13.84 4.64 -3.40
N SER A 99 13.07 3.75 -4.02
CA SER A 99 12.06 4.09 -5.00
C SER A 99 10.87 3.17 -4.79
N LEU A 100 9.71 3.53 -5.36
CA LEU A 100 8.57 2.63 -5.34
C LEU A 100 8.88 1.40 -6.19
N ASP A 101 8.37 0.24 -5.76
CA ASP A 101 8.76 -1.03 -6.36
C ASP A 101 8.45 -1.12 -7.86
N ASP A 102 7.23 -0.72 -8.23
CA ASP A 102 6.83 -0.74 -9.62
C ASP A 102 5.73 0.29 -9.92
N HIS A 103 5.32 0.30 -11.18
CA HIS A 103 4.25 1.16 -11.68
C HIS A 103 2.93 0.99 -10.92
N HIS A 104 2.59 -0.22 -10.51
CA HIS A 104 1.33 -0.48 -9.78
C HIS A 104 1.31 0.24 -8.44
N VAL A 105 2.42 0.23 -7.71
CA VAL A 105 2.53 0.91 -6.42
C VAL A 105 2.42 2.41 -6.61
N HIS A 106 3.11 2.95 -7.61
CA HIS A 106 3.05 4.37 -7.96
C HIS A 106 1.60 4.81 -8.20
N GLU A 107 0.87 4.07 -9.05
CA GLU A 107 -0.51 4.39 -9.39
C GLU A 107 -1.45 4.24 -8.19
N LEU A 108 -1.23 3.23 -7.35
CA LEU A 108 -2.04 3.02 -6.15
C LEU A 108 -1.98 4.25 -5.23
N ILE A 109 -0.78 4.74 -4.95
CA ILE A 109 -0.58 5.89 -4.07
C ILE A 109 -1.16 7.16 -4.70
N LYS A 110 -0.87 7.36 -5.98
CA LYS A 110 -1.36 8.52 -6.73
C LYS A 110 -2.88 8.58 -6.74
N MET A 111 -3.53 7.47 -7.01
CA MET A 111 -4.99 7.39 -7.04
C MET A 111 -5.60 7.65 -5.66
N ALA A 112 -4.99 7.11 -4.61
CA ALA A 112 -5.45 7.35 -3.25
C ALA A 112 -5.39 8.83 -2.88
N VAL A 113 -4.30 9.50 -3.24
CA VAL A 113 -4.12 10.94 -3.01
C VAL A 113 -5.18 11.74 -3.78
N GLU A 114 -5.32 11.49 -5.08
CA GLU A 114 -6.29 12.20 -5.92
C GLU A 114 -7.72 12.03 -5.42
N HIS A 115 -8.08 10.80 -5.05
CA HIS A 115 -9.42 10.51 -4.54
C HIS A 115 -9.70 11.28 -3.25
N THR A 116 -8.75 11.29 -2.33
CA THR A 116 -8.89 11.98 -1.04
C THR A 116 -8.96 13.49 -1.23
N GLU A 117 -8.18 14.06 -2.15
CA GLU A 117 -8.25 15.48 -2.47
C GLU A 117 -9.62 15.87 -2.99
N GLU A 118 -10.24 15.04 -3.82
CA GLU A 118 -11.60 15.28 -4.32
C GLU A 118 -12.63 15.31 -3.19
N LEU A 119 -12.47 14.43 -2.18
CA LEU A 119 -13.37 14.35 -1.04
C LEU A 119 -13.25 15.57 -0.13
N GLU A 120 -12.05 16.12 0.03
CA GLU A 120 -11.76 17.24 0.92
C GLU A 120 -11.74 18.60 0.21
N GLY A 121 -11.70 18.55 -1.11
CA GLY A 121 -11.61 19.74 -1.97
C GLY A 121 -12.87 20.53 -2.19
#